data_aed80637fc669a9b2bd83742231bf3f4
#
_entry.id   aed80637fc669a9b2bd83742231bf3f4
#
_cell.length_a   1.000
_cell.length_b   1.000
_cell.length_c   1.000
_cell.angle_alpha   90.00
_cell.angle_beta   90.00
_cell.angle_gamma   90.00
#
_symmetry.space_group_name_H-M   'P 1'
#
loop_
_entity.id
_entity.type
_entity.pdbx_description
1 polymer ?
#
loop_
_entity_poly.entity_id
_entity_poly.type
_entity_poly.pdbx_seq_one_letter_code
_entity_poly.pdbx_strand_id
1 'polypeptide(L)'
;MSGLWMKCAGTALAVAVGSSVAMAQTAPITLSVDLTDAPRKILHATEVMPVTPGPLTVVYPKWIPGEHGPTGPIENMAGFFITANGQPVKWERDKVDMFAYHLTVPQGVTKLEMKIDFLASSSLSGFSAGGSTSENLALLSWNTLLVYPADTNASDVMFTPSITLPAGWKFGTALDKEGGSGQMTTFRTVSLEKLVDSPVLTGRYFREVALAPETTPKHYLDMAADGPEEVELSKEHIAEFDRLVRETGALYKSRHYGSYHFLVTLSDEVAHFGLEHHQSSDDRVAPRTFIDDQEFTLNGLLLPHEFTHSWNGKYRRPAGLATSNYQKPMEGDLLWVYEGLTEYLGDVLAARSGIWTAEQYKQRLSTIAAEYDNRPGRTWRDIQDTATAAQILYAAGGGWDNWRLSVDYYDEGELIWLDVDTTIRKMTDGKKSLNDFVAKFHGLGGDTGPKVVPYTFDDVVAGLNSVVANDWATFLRSRLDSHAYQAPMGGLENGGYKLTYTDKPNAWSAMEDAESGSYDFRYSLGLHTGKSGRVSDVLKDGVADKGGLGPGMQLIAVNGRAFTPDVLKAAIHDAKDSGPAVELIVENTGFYKVVRLDYHGGERYPRLDRVPGVPDRLDDILKPEAK
;
A
#
# COMPACT_ATOMS: atom_id res chain seq x y z
N MET A 1 -66.06 -25.76 41.89
CA MET A 1 -65.27 -26.53 42.84
C MET A 1 -63.83 -26.20 42.64
N SER A 2 -63.29 -25.57 43.66
CA SER A 2 -61.91 -25.42 44.12
C SER A 2 -60.80 -25.25 43.08
N GLY A 3 -60.36 -23.98 42.97
CA GLY A 3 -59.10 -23.61 42.42
C GLY A 3 -57.95 -23.72 43.43
N LEU A 4 -56.78 -23.92 42.90
CA LEU A 4 -55.55 -23.82 43.70
C LEU A 4 -54.64 -22.79 43.04
N TRP A 5 -54.37 -21.71 43.75
CA TRP A 5 -53.42 -20.67 43.34
C TRP A 5 -52.01 -21.07 43.77
N MET A 6 -51.10 -21.24 42.83
CA MET A 6 -49.68 -21.42 43.12
C MET A 6 -48.96 -20.09 42.93
N LYS A 7 -48.39 -19.55 44.00
CA LYS A 7 -47.52 -18.36 43.98
C LYS A 7 -46.12 -18.77 43.49
N CYS A 8 -45.70 -18.26 42.34
CA CYS A 8 -44.29 -18.29 41.97
C CYS A 8 -43.58 -17.10 42.59
N ALA A 9 -42.64 -17.36 43.48
CA ALA A 9 -41.68 -16.40 43.96
C ALA A 9 -40.63 -16.11 42.90
N GLY A 10 -40.62 -14.91 42.38
CA GLY A 10 -39.57 -14.46 41.45
C GLY A 10 -38.29 -14.10 42.21
N THR A 11 -37.22 -14.84 41.96
CA THR A 11 -35.87 -14.48 42.42
C THR A 11 -35.31 -13.45 41.43
N ALA A 12 -35.17 -12.22 41.86
CA ALA A 12 -34.48 -11.16 41.09
C ALA A 12 -33.00 -11.44 41.11
N LEU A 13 -32.45 -11.81 39.93
CA LEU A 13 -31.01 -11.90 39.71
C LEU A 13 -30.48 -10.48 39.50
N ALA A 14 -29.77 -9.90 40.48
CA ALA A 14 -29.06 -8.66 40.31
C ALA A 14 -27.85 -8.89 39.43
N VAL A 15 -27.94 -8.45 38.17
CA VAL A 15 -26.77 -8.34 37.27
C VAL A 15 -25.94 -7.17 37.77
N ALA A 16 -24.81 -7.47 38.41
CA ALA A 16 -23.79 -6.47 38.69
C ALA A 16 -23.17 -6.04 37.35
N VAL A 17 -23.59 -4.88 36.85
CA VAL A 17 -22.89 -4.16 35.78
C VAL A 17 -21.59 -3.67 36.39
N GLY A 18 -20.51 -4.39 36.14
CA GLY A 18 -19.16 -3.94 36.46
C GLY A 18 -18.86 -2.68 35.62
N SER A 19 -18.91 -1.51 36.25
CA SER A 19 -18.40 -0.29 35.67
C SER A 19 -16.91 -0.48 35.48
N SER A 20 -16.47 -0.67 34.25
CA SER A 20 -15.05 -0.52 33.87
C SER A 20 -14.68 0.93 34.15
N VAL A 21 -14.00 1.17 35.26
CA VAL A 21 -13.36 2.45 35.54
C VAL A 21 -12.22 2.52 34.50
N ALA A 22 -12.41 3.30 33.47
CA ALA A 22 -11.32 3.69 32.58
C ALA A 22 -10.29 4.40 33.46
N MET A 23 -9.15 3.73 33.71
CA MET A 23 -8.04 4.33 34.42
C MET A 23 -7.44 5.40 33.52
N ALA A 24 -7.66 6.67 33.83
CA ALA A 24 -6.91 7.75 33.20
C ALA A 24 -5.43 7.49 33.48
N GLN A 25 -4.65 7.29 32.43
CA GLN A 25 -3.20 7.14 32.52
C GLN A 25 -2.64 8.46 33.03
N THR A 26 -2.12 8.48 34.26
CA THR A 26 -1.67 9.72 34.94
C THR A 26 -0.28 10.19 34.44
N ALA A 27 0.46 9.34 33.74
CA ALA A 27 1.77 9.66 33.16
C ALA A 27 1.99 8.91 31.84
N PRO A 28 2.69 9.50 30.85
CA PRO A 28 3.00 8.84 29.59
C PRO A 28 3.96 7.66 29.79
N ILE A 29 3.90 6.69 28.88
CA ILE A 29 4.91 5.64 28.71
C ILE A 29 6.14 6.30 28.09
N THR A 30 7.33 6.06 28.63
CA THR A 30 8.56 6.47 27.93
C THR A 30 9.07 5.32 27.10
N LEU A 31 9.43 5.59 25.83
CA LEU A 31 9.96 4.61 24.90
C LEU A 31 11.30 5.13 24.34
N SER A 32 12.38 4.46 24.70
CA SER A 32 13.73 4.80 24.22
C SER A 32 14.19 3.72 23.25
N VAL A 33 14.40 4.09 21.99
CA VAL A 33 14.87 3.18 20.94
C VAL A 33 16.34 3.49 20.63
N ASP A 34 17.17 2.46 20.67
CA ASP A 34 18.58 2.53 20.28
C ASP A 34 18.79 1.83 18.95
N LEU A 35 19.21 2.60 17.94
CA LEU A 35 19.46 2.16 16.58
C LEU A 35 20.95 1.95 16.29
N THR A 36 21.82 2.00 17.30
CA THR A 36 23.27 1.89 17.09
C THR A 36 23.69 0.52 16.53
N ASP A 37 22.91 -0.52 16.76
CA ASP A 37 23.08 -1.87 16.21
C ASP A 37 22.26 -2.14 14.93
N ALA A 38 21.61 -1.12 14.35
CA ALA A 38 20.84 -1.25 13.10
C ALA A 38 21.66 -1.86 11.93
N PRO A 39 22.97 -1.53 11.76
CA PRO A 39 23.82 -2.21 10.77
C PRO A 39 23.91 -3.74 10.96
N ARG A 40 23.67 -4.23 12.17
CA ARG A 40 23.62 -5.66 12.51
C ARG A 40 22.22 -6.23 12.47
N LYS A 41 21.25 -5.47 11.99
CA LYS A 41 19.83 -5.82 11.91
C LYS A 41 19.18 -6.08 13.29
N ILE A 42 19.62 -5.36 14.31
CA ILE A 42 19.03 -5.40 15.65
C ILE A 42 18.68 -3.97 16.09
N LEU A 43 17.42 -3.77 16.46
CA LEU A 43 16.94 -2.53 17.05
C LEU A 43 16.55 -2.81 18.50
N HIS A 44 16.96 -1.96 19.43
CA HIS A 44 16.72 -2.15 20.86
C HIS A 44 15.73 -1.13 21.39
N ALA A 45 14.77 -1.55 22.20
CA ALA A 45 13.88 -0.65 22.91
C ALA A 45 13.92 -0.88 24.42
N THR A 46 13.83 0.22 25.16
CA THR A 46 13.50 0.22 26.58
C THR A 46 12.23 1.04 26.78
N GLU A 47 11.19 0.38 27.25
CA GLU A 47 9.90 0.97 27.53
C GLU A 47 9.65 1.02 29.04
N VAL A 48 9.26 2.18 29.58
CA VAL A 48 8.88 2.33 30.99
C VAL A 48 7.41 2.70 31.06
N MET A 49 6.61 1.76 31.55
CA MET A 49 5.15 1.86 31.61
C MET A 49 4.69 2.13 33.05
N PRO A 50 3.97 3.22 33.33
CA PRO A 50 3.27 3.42 34.61
C PRO A 50 2.20 2.34 34.80
N VAL A 51 2.15 1.74 36.00
CA VAL A 51 1.23 0.64 36.30
C VAL A 51 0.68 0.75 37.73
N THR A 52 -0.37 -0.02 38.00
CA THR A 52 -0.88 -0.29 39.35
C THR A 52 -0.71 -1.78 39.68
N PRO A 53 -0.52 -2.14 40.98
CA PRO A 53 -0.43 -3.53 41.39
C PRO A 53 -1.66 -4.35 40.99
N GLY A 54 -1.46 -5.59 40.54
CA GLY A 54 -2.54 -6.50 40.15
C GLY A 54 -2.33 -7.13 38.76
N PRO A 55 -3.33 -7.83 38.24
CA PRO A 55 -3.28 -8.41 36.89
C PRO A 55 -3.12 -7.32 35.82
N LEU A 56 -2.26 -7.58 34.84
CA LEU A 56 -2.04 -6.72 33.68
C LEU A 56 -1.89 -7.60 32.43
N THR A 57 -2.54 -7.20 31.35
CA THR A 57 -2.28 -7.74 30.02
C THR A 57 -1.69 -6.62 29.17
N VAL A 58 -0.55 -6.90 28.54
CA VAL A 58 0.03 -6.02 27.52
C VAL A 58 -0.03 -6.71 26.17
N VAL A 59 -0.18 -5.93 25.10
CA VAL A 59 -0.34 -6.44 23.74
C VAL A 59 0.65 -5.78 22.79
N TYR A 60 1.16 -6.58 21.85
CA TYR A 60 1.97 -6.12 20.74
C TYR A 60 1.04 -5.73 19.57
N PRO A 61 1.30 -4.64 18.82
CA PRO A 61 0.48 -4.24 17.69
C PRO A 61 0.33 -5.36 16.65
N LYS A 62 -0.92 -5.69 16.30
CA LYS A 62 -1.28 -6.81 15.41
C LYS A 62 -1.81 -6.34 14.06
N TRP A 63 -2.78 -5.43 14.06
CA TRP A 63 -3.40 -4.87 12.86
C TRP A 63 -2.77 -3.52 12.56
N ILE A 64 -1.88 -3.48 11.57
CA ILE A 64 -1.14 -2.26 11.24
C ILE A 64 -1.91 -1.50 10.16
N PRO A 65 -2.27 -0.22 10.41
CA PRO A 65 -2.95 0.62 9.42
C PRO A 65 -2.11 0.77 8.15
N GLY A 66 -2.75 0.54 6.98
CA GLY A 66 -2.09 0.53 5.68
C GLY A 66 -1.65 -0.85 5.21
N GLU A 67 -1.39 -1.79 6.12
CA GLU A 67 -0.98 -3.15 5.75
C GLU A 67 -2.16 -4.11 5.52
N HIS A 68 -3.38 -3.67 5.66
CA HIS A 68 -4.66 -4.36 5.40
C HIS A 68 -4.82 -5.76 6.01
N GLY A 69 -4.05 -6.09 7.04
CA GLY A 69 -4.05 -7.39 7.66
C GLY A 69 -3.46 -7.42 9.07
N PRO A 70 -3.50 -8.58 9.75
CA PRO A 70 -2.87 -8.78 11.05
C PRO A 70 -1.35 -9.05 10.90
N THR A 71 -0.63 -8.09 10.35
CA THR A 71 0.75 -8.18 9.86
C THR A 71 1.82 -7.77 10.88
N GLY A 72 1.42 -7.40 12.10
CA GLY A 72 2.38 -7.05 13.16
C GLY A 72 3.45 -8.14 13.33
N PRO A 73 4.77 -7.85 13.12
CA PRO A 73 5.83 -8.83 12.96
C PRO A 73 6.34 -9.38 14.31
N ILE A 74 5.44 -9.97 15.08
CA ILE A 74 5.73 -10.48 16.43
C ILE A 74 6.76 -11.62 16.44
N GLU A 75 6.91 -12.34 15.34
CA GLU A 75 7.92 -13.38 15.16
C GLU A 75 9.35 -12.82 15.16
N ASN A 76 9.52 -11.53 14.85
CA ASN A 76 10.82 -10.85 14.86
C ASN A 76 11.15 -10.21 16.22
N MET A 77 10.22 -10.25 17.19
CA MET A 77 10.46 -9.78 18.54
C MET A 77 11.31 -10.78 19.33
N ALA A 78 12.38 -10.28 19.95
CA ALA A 78 13.28 -11.05 20.80
C ALA A 78 13.60 -10.25 22.09
N GLY A 79 14.30 -10.88 23.02
CA GLY A 79 14.80 -10.20 24.21
C GLY A 79 13.72 -9.55 25.07
N PHE A 80 12.49 -10.06 25.05
CA PHE A 80 11.39 -9.47 25.81
C PHE A 80 11.51 -9.79 27.30
N PHE A 81 12.03 -8.81 28.05
CA PHE A 81 12.21 -8.90 29.50
C PHE A 81 11.39 -7.83 30.22
N ILE A 82 10.71 -8.21 31.27
CA ILE A 82 9.96 -7.28 32.14
C ILE A 82 10.58 -7.28 33.53
N THR A 83 10.86 -6.09 34.06
CA THR A 83 11.36 -5.90 35.42
C THR A 83 10.54 -4.88 36.19
N ALA A 84 10.49 -5.05 37.52
CA ALA A 84 9.91 -4.12 38.48
C ALA A 84 10.97 -3.83 39.55
N ASN A 85 11.37 -2.58 39.73
CA ASN A 85 12.44 -2.19 40.67
C ASN A 85 13.71 -3.04 40.49
N GLY A 86 14.07 -3.38 39.26
CA GLY A 86 15.24 -4.20 38.90
C GLY A 86 15.08 -5.72 39.13
N GLN A 87 13.90 -6.18 39.57
CA GLN A 87 13.63 -7.60 39.74
C GLN A 87 12.79 -8.14 38.57
N PRO A 88 13.07 -9.34 38.03
CA PRO A 88 12.31 -9.93 36.95
C PRO A 88 10.84 -10.11 37.33
N VAL A 89 9.94 -9.78 36.40
CA VAL A 89 8.51 -10.08 36.48
C VAL A 89 8.19 -11.17 35.47
N LYS A 90 7.62 -12.26 35.97
CA LYS A 90 7.18 -13.36 35.10
C LYS A 90 5.98 -12.93 34.29
N TRP A 91 6.02 -13.23 32.99
CA TRP A 91 4.89 -13.10 32.08
C TRP A 91 4.58 -14.44 31.39
N GLU A 92 3.38 -14.59 30.89
CA GLU A 92 2.95 -15.72 30.10
C GLU A 92 2.24 -15.23 28.83
N ARG A 93 2.60 -15.80 27.67
CA ARG A 93 1.89 -15.50 26.42
C ARG A 93 0.49 -16.12 26.47
N ASP A 94 -0.51 -15.43 25.94
CA ASP A 94 -1.84 -15.99 25.75
C ASP A 94 -1.76 -17.22 24.83
N LYS A 95 -2.61 -18.22 25.09
CA LYS A 95 -2.56 -19.51 24.35
C LYS A 95 -3.29 -19.46 23.01
N VAL A 96 -4.07 -18.43 22.75
CA VAL A 96 -4.87 -18.22 21.53
C VAL A 96 -4.45 -16.94 20.82
N ASP A 97 -4.37 -15.83 21.53
CA ASP A 97 -3.87 -14.58 20.96
C ASP A 97 -2.36 -14.43 21.20
N MET A 98 -1.59 -14.80 20.19
CA MET A 98 -0.12 -14.77 20.25
C MET A 98 0.46 -13.39 20.51
N PHE A 99 -0.32 -12.34 20.35
CA PHE A 99 0.09 -10.94 20.52
C PHE A 99 -0.11 -10.44 21.96
N ALA A 100 -0.74 -11.22 22.85
CA ALA A 100 -1.03 -10.85 24.22
C ALA A 100 -0.12 -11.53 25.25
N TYR A 101 0.27 -10.77 26.29
CA TYR A 101 1.12 -11.22 27.39
C TYR A 101 0.46 -10.87 28.72
N HIS A 102 0.31 -11.88 29.59
CA HIS A 102 -0.31 -11.75 30.92
C HIS A 102 0.76 -11.75 31.99
N LEU A 103 0.64 -10.85 32.95
CA LEU A 103 1.52 -10.73 34.11
C LEU A 103 0.77 -10.24 35.34
N THR A 104 1.40 -10.34 36.51
CA THR A 104 0.91 -9.74 37.74
C THR A 104 1.91 -8.69 38.22
N VAL A 105 1.50 -7.45 38.29
CA VAL A 105 2.30 -6.35 38.85
C VAL A 105 2.39 -6.53 40.35
N PRO A 106 3.63 -6.62 40.94
CA PRO A 106 3.79 -6.81 42.38
C PRO A 106 3.26 -5.63 43.21
N GLN A 107 2.92 -5.89 44.47
CA GLN A 107 2.46 -4.85 45.40
C GLN A 107 3.52 -3.76 45.61
N GLY A 108 3.08 -2.50 45.60
CA GLY A 108 3.98 -1.34 45.76
C GLY A 108 4.76 -0.94 44.50
N VAL A 109 4.62 -1.66 43.38
CA VAL A 109 5.20 -1.30 42.11
C VAL A 109 4.30 -0.30 41.36
N THR A 110 4.89 0.79 40.88
CA THR A 110 4.20 1.88 40.15
C THR A 110 4.67 2.02 38.71
N LYS A 111 5.71 1.29 38.30
CA LYS A 111 6.24 1.27 36.93
C LYS A 111 6.88 -0.09 36.62
N LEU A 112 6.74 -0.51 35.40
CA LEU A 112 7.48 -1.63 34.81
C LEU A 112 8.50 -1.09 33.80
N GLU A 113 9.66 -1.72 33.73
CA GLU A 113 10.63 -1.53 32.66
C GLU A 113 10.59 -2.77 31.78
N MET A 114 10.38 -2.57 30.49
CA MET A 114 10.33 -3.63 29.47
C MET A 114 11.45 -3.40 28.46
N LYS A 115 12.17 -4.46 28.13
CA LYS A 115 13.18 -4.45 27.05
C LYS A 115 12.69 -5.30 25.92
N ILE A 116 12.87 -4.81 24.71
CA ILE A 116 12.47 -5.48 23.47
C ILE A 116 13.60 -5.32 22.47
N ASP A 117 14.01 -6.41 21.84
CA ASP A 117 14.84 -6.39 20.65
C ASP A 117 13.94 -6.74 19.44
N PHE A 118 14.09 -5.98 18.37
CA PHE A 118 13.51 -6.31 17.08
C PHE A 118 14.63 -6.77 16.13
N LEU A 119 14.46 -7.97 15.57
CA LEU A 119 15.41 -8.56 14.64
C LEU A 119 14.93 -8.22 13.21
N ALA A 120 15.46 -7.15 12.62
CA ALA A 120 15.11 -6.76 11.28
C ALA A 120 15.43 -7.87 10.28
N SER A 121 14.46 -8.18 9.41
CA SER A 121 14.58 -9.27 8.43
C SER A 121 15.67 -8.99 7.40
N SER A 122 16.23 -10.04 6.81
CA SER A 122 16.98 -9.98 5.55
C SER A 122 16.10 -10.28 4.32
N SER A 123 14.81 -10.54 4.51
CA SER A 123 13.85 -10.71 3.41
C SER A 123 13.55 -9.38 2.77
N LEU A 124 13.57 -9.33 1.44
CA LEU A 124 13.18 -8.16 0.65
C LEU A 124 11.67 -8.13 0.35
N SER A 125 10.87 -8.93 1.03
CA SER A 125 9.41 -8.96 0.89
C SER A 125 8.71 -8.80 2.24
N GLY A 126 7.49 -8.27 2.21
CA GLY A 126 6.66 -7.97 3.38
C GLY A 126 6.76 -6.51 3.80
N PHE A 127 5.75 -6.04 4.51
CA PHE A 127 5.69 -4.69 5.08
C PHE A 127 6.58 -4.55 6.33
N SER A 128 6.01 -4.29 7.52
CA SER A 128 6.78 -4.19 8.78
C SER A 128 7.64 -5.43 9.08
N ALA A 129 7.30 -6.61 8.54
CA ALA A 129 8.10 -7.83 8.65
C ALA A 129 9.30 -7.89 7.70
N GLY A 130 9.31 -7.06 6.65
CA GLY A 130 10.38 -7.00 5.66
C GLY A 130 11.65 -6.32 6.16
N GLY A 131 12.72 -6.41 5.39
CA GLY A 131 13.99 -5.74 5.68
C GLY A 131 13.82 -4.23 5.79
N SER A 132 14.34 -3.65 6.87
CA SER A 132 14.21 -2.23 7.17
C SER A 132 15.55 -1.57 7.56
N THR A 133 16.65 -2.30 7.43
CA THR A 133 17.99 -1.81 7.80
C THR A 133 19.07 -2.31 6.84
N SER A 134 20.08 -1.47 6.60
CA SER A 134 21.32 -1.81 5.94
C SER A 134 22.53 -1.39 6.78
N GLU A 135 23.73 -1.45 6.23
CA GLU A 135 24.96 -0.92 6.87
C GLU A 135 24.87 0.61 7.08
N ASN A 136 24.12 1.34 6.24
CA ASN A 136 24.15 2.79 6.18
C ASN A 136 22.84 3.49 6.49
N LEU A 137 21.73 2.75 6.59
CA LEU A 137 20.41 3.31 6.87
C LEU A 137 19.54 2.39 7.72
N ALA A 138 18.50 2.96 8.30
CA ALA A 138 17.42 2.22 8.95
C ALA A 138 16.10 2.99 8.84
N LEU A 139 15.00 2.26 8.69
CA LEU A 139 13.67 2.77 8.92
C LEU A 139 13.10 2.16 10.19
N LEU A 140 12.71 3.00 11.14
CA LEU A 140 12.07 2.63 12.39
C LEU A 140 10.55 2.78 12.25
N SER A 141 9.85 1.66 12.24
CA SER A 141 8.39 1.59 12.48
C SER A 141 8.15 1.30 13.96
N TRP A 142 7.56 2.25 14.69
CA TRP A 142 7.42 2.18 16.16
C TRP A 142 6.59 0.97 16.63
N ASN A 143 5.63 0.51 15.82
CA ASN A 143 4.82 -0.68 16.13
C ASN A 143 5.64 -1.96 16.34
N THR A 144 6.90 -1.99 15.85
CA THR A 144 7.79 -3.15 15.97
C THR A 144 8.50 -3.26 17.32
N LEU A 145 8.50 -2.19 18.11
CA LEU A 145 9.35 -2.05 19.30
C LEU A 145 8.61 -1.61 20.56
N LEU A 146 7.31 -1.84 20.63
CA LEU A 146 6.51 -1.47 21.80
C LEU A 146 5.42 -2.50 22.11
N VAL A 147 4.97 -2.47 23.36
CA VAL A 147 3.71 -3.07 23.81
C VAL A 147 2.86 -2.01 24.50
N TYR A 148 1.57 -2.23 24.62
CA TYR A 148 0.69 -1.30 25.28
C TYR A 148 -0.40 -2.05 26.10
N PRO A 149 -1.06 -1.42 27.09
CA PRO A 149 -2.09 -2.08 27.87
C PRO A 149 -3.26 -2.53 26.99
N ALA A 150 -3.68 -3.79 27.14
CA ALA A 150 -4.86 -4.30 26.45
C ALA A 150 -6.12 -3.48 26.81
N ASP A 151 -7.14 -3.57 25.95
CA ASP A 151 -8.45 -2.93 26.12
C ASP A 151 -8.42 -1.38 26.26
N THR A 152 -7.35 -0.75 25.74
CA THR A 152 -7.23 0.70 25.66
C THR A 152 -7.42 1.20 24.23
N ASN A 153 -7.84 2.47 24.06
CA ASN A 153 -7.81 3.09 22.74
C ASN A 153 -6.41 3.63 22.44
N ALA A 154 -5.94 3.49 21.22
CA ALA A 154 -4.63 3.99 20.80
C ALA A 154 -4.49 5.52 20.93
N SER A 155 -5.60 6.27 20.81
CA SER A 155 -5.65 7.72 21.04
C SER A 155 -5.42 8.13 22.49
N ASP A 156 -5.70 7.25 23.46
CA ASP A 156 -5.68 7.56 24.89
C ASP A 156 -4.36 7.15 25.57
N VAL A 157 -3.59 6.25 24.95
CA VAL A 157 -2.28 5.81 25.46
C VAL A 157 -1.19 6.79 24.98
N MET A 158 -0.55 7.47 25.93
CA MET A 158 0.44 8.50 25.62
C MET A 158 1.86 7.97 25.75
N PHE A 159 2.71 8.32 24.78
CA PHE A 159 4.15 7.97 24.73
C PHE A 159 5.02 9.22 24.68
N THR A 160 6.14 9.18 25.38
CA THR A 160 7.26 10.12 25.19
C THR A 160 8.40 9.35 24.55
N PRO A 161 8.55 9.43 23.20
CA PRO A 161 9.55 8.65 22.50
C PRO A 161 10.91 9.35 22.42
N SER A 162 11.98 8.55 22.32
CA SER A 162 13.33 9.01 22.02
C SER A 162 14.07 7.99 21.16
N ILE A 163 15.04 8.48 20.36
CA ILE A 163 15.91 7.64 19.55
C ILE A 163 17.39 7.95 19.85
N THR A 164 18.23 6.93 19.77
CA THR A 164 19.70 7.05 19.76
C THR A 164 20.21 6.51 18.43
N LEU A 165 20.99 7.29 17.70
CA LEU A 165 21.48 6.96 16.36
C LEU A 165 22.94 6.55 16.35
N PRO A 166 23.40 5.77 15.35
CA PRO A 166 24.82 5.63 15.06
C PRO A 166 25.51 6.98 14.85
N ALA A 167 26.80 7.04 15.12
CA ALA A 167 27.55 8.29 14.99
C ALA A 167 27.51 8.83 13.54
N GLY A 168 27.14 10.10 13.40
CA GLY A 168 27.09 10.80 12.12
C GLY A 168 25.83 10.55 11.29
N TRP A 169 24.92 9.68 11.73
CA TRP A 169 23.63 9.51 11.06
C TRP A 169 22.71 10.70 11.33
N LYS A 170 21.83 10.99 10.35
CA LYS A 170 20.77 11.99 10.42
C LYS A 170 19.43 11.29 10.27
N PHE A 171 18.33 12.01 10.47
CA PHE A 171 16.98 11.44 10.34
C PHE A 171 15.92 12.45 9.90
N GLY A 172 14.84 11.93 9.31
CA GLY A 172 13.57 12.58 9.00
C GLY A 172 12.41 11.88 9.69
N THR A 173 11.40 12.63 10.11
CA THR A 173 10.15 12.13 10.71
C THR A 173 9.14 13.26 10.88
N ALA A 174 7.86 12.93 10.94
CA ALA A 174 6.78 13.87 11.26
C ALA A 174 6.61 14.16 12.78
N LEU A 175 7.45 13.58 13.64
CA LEU A 175 7.44 13.85 15.09
C LEU A 175 8.14 15.17 15.42
N ASP A 176 7.52 15.97 16.29
CA ASP A 176 8.11 17.21 16.81
C ASP A 176 9.25 16.89 17.77
N LYS A 177 10.45 17.41 17.49
CA LYS A 177 11.60 17.34 18.40
C LYS A 177 11.32 18.20 19.63
N GLU A 178 11.65 17.66 20.83
CA GLU A 178 11.56 18.40 22.09
C GLU A 178 12.94 18.75 22.63
N GLY A 179 13.91 17.84 22.46
CA GLY A 179 15.27 18.02 22.98
C GLY A 179 16.20 16.91 22.55
N GLY A 180 17.32 16.79 23.27
CA GLY A 180 18.32 15.74 23.03
C GLY A 180 19.73 16.19 23.34
N SER A 181 20.66 15.25 23.37
CA SER A 181 22.10 15.52 23.54
C SER A 181 22.93 14.44 22.82
N GLY A 182 23.98 14.87 22.13
CA GLY A 182 24.82 13.95 21.36
C GLY A 182 24.06 13.22 20.27
N GLN A 183 24.00 11.90 20.34
CA GLN A 183 23.31 11.02 19.38
C GLN A 183 21.82 10.76 19.74
N MET A 184 21.37 11.21 20.90
CA MET A 184 20.03 11.01 21.39
C MET A 184 19.13 12.20 21.04
N THR A 185 17.93 11.92 20.52
CA THR A 185 16.86 12.90 20.31
C THR A 185 15.61 12.44 21.04
N THR A 186 14.99 13.37 21.77
CA THR A 186 13.67 13.16 22.42
C THR A 186 12.60 13.94 21.65
N PHE A 187 11.47 13.32 21.47
CA PHE A 187 10.31 13.92 20.82
C PHE A 187 9.24 14.30 21.84
N ARG A 188 8.33 15.19 21.44
CA ARG A 188 7.16 15.55 22.25
C ARG A 188 6.30 14.33 22.54
N THR A 189 5.65 14.35 23.68
CA THR A 189 4.66 13.33 24.03
C THR A 189 3.52 13.31 23.02
N VAL A 190 3.19 12.12 22.50
CA VAL A 190 2.14 11.89 21.51
C VAL A 190 1.31 10.67 21.89
N SER A 191 0.11 10.52 21.31
CA SER A 191 -0.67 9.28 21.44
C SER A 191 0.01 8.11 20.74
N LEU A 192 -0.32 6.88 21.16
CA LEU A 192 0.13 5.66 20.48
C LEU A 192 -0.29 5.68 19.00
N GLU A 193 -1.49 6.16 18.68
CA GLU A 193 -1.95 6.31 17.30
C GLU A 193 -1.01 7.21 16.50
N LYS A 194 -0.67 8.41 17.01
CA LYS A 194 0.27 9.30 16.32
C LYS A 194 1.69 8.76 16.29
N LEU A 195 2.14 8.05 17.31
CA LEU A 195 3.47 7.46 17.36
C LEU A 195 3.66 6.42 16.24
N VAL A 196 2.76 5.45 16.14
CA VAL A 196 2.80 4.40 15.12
C VAL A 196 2.66 4.99 13.71
N ASP A 197 1.89 6.07 13.56
CA ASP A 197 1.71 6.80 12.30
C ASP A 197 2.84 7.81 11.97
N SER A 198 3.98 7.74 12.66
CA SER A 198 5.11 8.66 12.46
C SER A 198 6.45 7.92 12.47
N PRO A 199 6.75 7.10 11.46
CA PRO A 199 8.03 6.39 11.36
C PRO A 199 9.22 7.36 11.31
N VAL A 200 10.42 6.80 11.49
CA VAL A 200 11.67 7.56 11.43
C VAL A 200 12.58 6.93 10.38
N LEU A 201 12.87 7.65 9.31
CA LEU A 201 13.92 7.30 8.37
C LEU A 201 15.25 7.88 8.85
N THR A 202 16.32 7.08 8.90
CA THR A 202 17.63 7.52 9.35
C THR A 202 18.74 6.89 8.51
N GLY A 203 19.87 7.60 8.36
CA GLY A 203 20.99 7.08 7.61
C GLY A 203 22.25 7.95 7.68
N ARG A 204 23.37 7.34 7.28
CA ARG A 204 24.66 8.00 7.12
C ARG A 204 24.62 8.97 5.93
N TYR A 205 24.08 8.52 4.81
CA TYR A 205 23.85 9.30 3.61
C TYR A 205 22.41 9.76 3.61
N PHE A 206 22.18 10.95 4.18
CA PHE A 206 20.86 11.52 4.40
C PHE A 206 20.79 12.93 3.83
N ARG A 207 19.73 13.21 3.08
CA ARG A 207 19.46 14.53 2.53
C ARG A 207 17.99 14.90 2.72
N GLU A 208 17.74 16.09 3.26
CA GLU A 208 16.43 16.74 3.35
C GLU A 208 16.33 17.82 2.28
N VAL A 209 15.24 17.84 1.53
CA VAL A 209 14.92 18.88 0.54
C VAL A 209 13.55 19.46 0.88
N ALA A 210 13.47 20.78 1.08
CA ALA A 210 12.19 21.45 1.25
C ALA A 210 11.48 21.56 -0.11
N LEU A 211 10.23 21.07 -0.17
CA LEU A 211 9.40 21.10 -1.37
C LEU A 211 8.37 22.24 -1.30
N ALA A 212 8.14 22.92 -2.43
CA ALA A 212 7.21 24.04 -2.57
C ALA A 212 7.27 24.99 -1.35
N PRO A 213 8.45 25.61 -1.08
CA PRO A 213 8.74 26.28 0.21
C PRO A 213 7.81 27.47 0.52
N GLU A 214 7.11 27.98 -0.47
CA GLU A 214 6.07 29.03 -0.31
C GLU A 214 4.76 28.48 0.27
N THR A 215 4.53 27.15 0.24
CA THR A 215 3.28 26.54 0.73
C THR A 215 3.26 26.39 2.25
N THR A 216 2.07 26.29 2.80
CA THR A 216 1.82 25.99 4.21
C THR A 216 0.70 24.94 4.28
N PRO A 217 0.86 23.89 5.09
CA PRO A 217 2.03 23.45 5.87
C PRO A 217 3.28 23.19 5.03
N LYS A 218 4.44 22.99 5.70
CA LYS A 218 5.70 22.69 5.02
C LYS A 218 5.79 21.25 4.57
N HIS A 219 6.50 21.00 3.46
CA HIS A 219 6.71 19.69 2.88
C HIS A 219 8.21 19.43 2.73
N TYR A 220 8.62 18.22 3.00
CA TYR A 220 10.02 17.78 2.95
C TYR A 220 10.14 16.45 2.21
N LEU A 221 11.20 16.33 1.43
CA LEU A 221 11.66 15.07 0.88
C LEU A 221 12.91 14.66 1.69
N ASP A 222 12.74 13.68 2.55
CA ASP A 222 13.78 13.11 3.39
C ASP A 222 14.27 11.83 2.74
N MET A 223 15.51 11.80 2.28
CA MET A 223 16.11 10.67 1.58
C MET A 223 17.23 10.05 2.39
N ALA A 224 17.25 8.72 2.50
CA ALA A 224 18.40 7.96 3.01
C ALA A 224 18.77 6.85 2.03
N ALA A 225 20.08 6.64 1.85
CA ALA A 225 20.63 5.70 0.88
C ALA A 225 21.85 4.95 1.41
N ASP A 226 22.27 3.91 0.67
CA ASP A 226 23.49 3.17 0.96
C ASP A 226 24.76 3.85 0.42
N GLY A 227 24.63 4.74 -0.56
CA GLY A 227 25.70 5.53 -1.15
C GLY A 227 25.42 7.04 -1.20
N PRO A 228 26.46 7.89 -1.24
CA PRO A 228 26.28 9.34 -1.22
C PRO A 228 25.69 9.91 -2.53
N GLU A 229 25.92 9.26 -3.67
CA GLU A 229 25.37 9.69 -4.97
C GLU A 229 23.87 9.41 -5.10
N GLU A 230 23.35 8.42 -4.40
CA GLU A 230 21.95 7.98 -4.51
C GLU A 230 20.97 8.99 -3.91
N VAL A 231 21.41 9.85 -3.00
CA VAL A 231 20.63 10.97 -2.45
C VAL A 231 20.71 12.24 -3.30
N GLU A 232 21.41 12.18 -4.44
CA GLU A 232 21.41 13.30 -5.38
C GLU A 232 20.08 13.36 -6.16
N LEU A 233 19.60 14.58 -6.36
CA LEU A 233 18.32 14.84 -7.02
C LEU A 233 18.49 16.03 -7.96
N SER A 234 18.04 15.87 -9.20
CA SER A 234 18.09 16.93 -10.21
C SER A 234 17.18 18.12 -9.82
N LYS A 235 17.47 19.29 -10.35
CA LYS A 235 16.58 20.46 -10.17
C LYS A 235 15.23 20.25 -10.83
N GLU A 236 15.18 19.42 -11.86
CA GLU A 236 13.96 19.09 -12.59
C GLU A 236 13.05 18.22 -11.72
N HIS A 237 13.57 17.16 -11.13
CA HIS A 237 12.81 16.31 -10.21
C HIS A 237 12.35 17.09 -8.97
N ILE A 238 13.18 17.99 -8.41
CA ILE A 238 12.71 18.88 -7.33
C ILE A 238 11.52 19.72 -7.81
N ALA A 239 11.58 20.26 -9.03
CA ALA A 239 10.48 21.06 -9.56
C ALA A 239 9.21 20.23 -9.85
N GLU A 240 9.35 18.95 -10.18
CA GLU A 240 8.23 18.00 -10.34
C GLU A 240 7.56 17.71 -9.00
N PHE A 241 8.31 17.43 -7.95
CA PHE A 241 7.77 17.28 -6.61
C PHE A 241 7.19 18.58 -6.04
N ASP A 242 7.78 19.74 -6.35
CA ASP A 242 7.17 21.03 -6.04
C ASP A 242 5.79 21.20 -6.70
N ARG A 243 5.67 20.81 -7.98
CA ARG A 243 4.38 20.80 -8.70
C ARG A 243 3.42 19.79 -8.10
N LEU A 244 3.88 18.57 -7.69
CA LEU A 244 3.05 17.58 -7.02
C LEU A 244 2.38 18.18 -5.77
N VAL A 245 3.14 18.85 -4.91
CA VAL A 245 2.60 19.53 -3.71
C VAL A 245 1.55 20.59 -4.05
N ARG A 246 1.76 21.35 -5.13
CA ARG A 246 0.79 22.37 -5.58
C ARG A 246 -0.46 21.76 -6.20
N GLU A 247 -0.29 20.76 -7.08
CA GLU A 247 -1.41 20.07 -7.75
C GLU A 247 -2.30 19.35 -6.73
N THR A 248 -1.70 18.67 -5.75
CA THR A 248 -2.44 18.03 -4.67
C THR A 248 -3.23 19.04 -3.85
N GLY A 249 -2.62 20.19 -3.53
CA GLY A 249 -3.32 21.31 -2.87
C GLY A 249 -4.47 21.89 -3.70
N ALA A 250 -4.33 21.96 -5.02
CA ALA A 250 -5.39 22.43 -5.93
C ALA A 250 -6.54 21.40 -6.02
N LEU A 251 -6.23 20.11 -6.03
CA LEU A 251 -7.18 19.01 -6.09
C LEU A 251 -8.05 18.93 -4.83
N TYR A 252 -7.43 18.82 -3.65
CA TYR A 252 -8.14 18.60 -2.37
C TYR A 252 -8.66 19.90 -1.74
N LYS A 253 -8.08 21.04 -2.04
CA LYS A 253 -8.42 22.38 -1.48
C LYS A 253 -8.35 22.43 0.04
N SER A 254 -7.58 21.54 0.65
CA SER A 254 -7.37 21.44 2.11
C SER A 254 -6.09 20.66 2.41
N ARG A 255 -5.57 20.80 3.63
CA ARG A 255 -4.47 20.03 4.17
C ARG A 255 -4.78 19.59 5.59
N HIS A 256 -4.61 18.29 5.89
CA HIS A 256 -5.00 17.70 7.17
C HIS A 256 -3.77 17.30 8.01
N TYR A 257 -2.68 18.05 7.91
CA TYR A 257 -1.40 17.81 8.58
C TYR A 257 -0.71 19.12 8.99
N GLY A 258 0.25 19.03 9.92
CA GLY A 258 1.06 20.18 10.37
C GLY A 258 2.34 20.37 9.55
N SER A 259 2.90 19.29 9.04
CA SER A 259 3.96 19.19 8.02
C SER A 259 3.76 17.88 7.26
N TYR A 260 4.44 17.70 6.12
CA TYR A 260 4.45 16.43 5.42
C TYR A 260 5.88 16.03 5.06
N HIS A 261 6.23 14.78 5.30
CA HIS A 261 7.55 14.20 5.07
C HIS A 261 7.44 12.98 4.15
N PHE A 262 7.97 13.09 2.93
CA PHE A 262 8.22 11.91 2.11
C PHE A 262 9.50 11.25 2.63
N LEU A 263 9.39 10.10 3.30
CA LEU A 263 10.53 9.36 3.86
C LEU A 263 10.99 8.33 2.84
N VAL A 264 11.93 8.72 1.98
CA VAL A 264 12.34 7.90 0.84
C VAL A 264 13.59 7.10 1.16
N THR A 265 13.46 5.78 1.14
CA THR A 265 14.58 4.84 1.27
C THR A 265 15.05 4.40 -0.10
N LEU A 266 16.32 4.63 -0.42
CA LEU A 266 16.98 4.32 -1.69
C LEU A 266 17.97 3.18 -1.46
N SER A 267 17.51 1.91 -1.54
CA SER A 267 18.33 0.75 -1.19
C SER A 267 17.72 -0.57 -1.68
N ASP A 268 18.57 -1.45 -2.21
CA ASP A 268 18.19 -2.85 -2.54
C ASP A 268 18.32 -3.80 -1.34
N GLU A 269 18.76 -3.29 -0.16
CA GLU A 269 18.95 -4.09 1.06
C GLU A 269 17.71 -4.10 1.97
N VAL A 270 16.65 -3.35 1.59
CA VAL A 270 15.37 -3.27 2.30
C VAL A 270 14.21 -3.70 1.41
N ALA A 271 13.09 -4.05 2.01
CA ALA A 271 11.88 -4.38 1.25
C ALA A 271 11.33 -3.13 0.55
N HIS A 272 10.97 -3.24 -0.74
CA HIS A 272 10.37 -2.15 -1.50
C HIS A 272 8.85 -2.17 -1.38
N PHE A 273 8.27 -1.08 -0.92
CA PHE A 273 6.83 -0.82 -0.85
C PHE A 273 6.57 0.65 -0.49
N GLY A 274 5.33 1.10 -0.60
CA GLY A 274 4.83 2.31 0.02
C GLY A 274 4.02 2.00 1.28
N LEU A 275 4.02 2.92 2.24
CA LEU A 275 3.12 2.88 3.38
C LEU A 275 2.76 4.30 3.80
N GLU A 276 1.48 4.56 3.77
CA GLU A 276 0.92 5.87 4.00
C GLU A 276 0.76 6.22 5.49
N HIS A 277 0.97 7.49 5.79
CA HIS A 277 0.75 8.08 7.11
C HIS A 277 0.03 9.44 6.98
N HIS A 278 -0.55 9.97 8.07
CA HIS A 278 -1.22 11.27 8.05
C HIS A 278 -0.29 12.41 7.61
N GLN A 279 0.95 12.40 8.08
CA GLN A 279 1.91 13.48 7.96
C GLN A 279 3.23 13.05 7.30
N SER A 280 3.27 11.85 6.78
CA SER A 280 4.43 11.30 6.05
C SER A 280 4.00 10.15 5.16
N SER A 281 4.93 9.70 4.32
CA SER A 281 4.90 8.39 3.67
C SER A 281 6.23 7.68 3.87
N ASP A 282 6.22 6.35 3.94
CA ASP A 282 7.41 5.49 3.92
C ASP A 282 7.52 4.91 2.50
N ASP A 283 8.39 5.52 1.70
CA ASP A 283 8.55 5.22 0.28
C ASP A 283 9.88 4.49 0.06
N ARG A 284 9.87 3.20 -0.22
CA ARG A 284 11.07 2.39 -0.38
C ARG A 284 11.23 1.95 -1.82
N VAL A 285 12.28 2.43 -2.46
CA VAL A 285 12.50 2.26 -3.90
C VAL A 285 13.96 1.88 -4.19
N ALA A 286 14.23 1.52 -5.44
CA ALA A 286 15.56 1.17 -5.92
C ALA A 286 16.57 2.33 -5.71
N PRO A 287 17.85 2.04 -5.46
CA PRO A 287 18.85 3.06 -5.09
C PRO A 287 19.05 4.14 -6.15
N ARG A 288 18.80 3.83 -7.44
CA ARG A 288 19.03 4.77 -8.53
C ARG A 288 17.78 5.51 -8.99
N THR A 289 16.64 5.34 -8.34
CA THR A 289 15.34 5.89 -8.75
C THR A 289 15.39 7.38 -9.09
N PHE A 290 16.17 8.19 -8.38
CA PHE A 290 16.22 9.65 -8.62
C PHE A 290 17.38 10.12 -9.52
N ILE A 291 18.22 9.21 -10.00
CA ILE A 291 19.37 9.52 -10.86
C ILE A 291 19.32 8.83 -12.21
N ASP A 292 18.35 7.93 -12.42
CA ASP A 292 18.08 7.25 -13.68
C ASP A 292 16.65 7.58 -14.13
N ASP A 293 16.52 8.17 -15.32
CA ASP A 293 15.22 8.65 -15.83
C ASP A 293 14.20 7.51 -16.04
N GLN A 294 14.67 6.29 -16.38
CA GLN A 294 13.78 5.16 -16.53
C GLN A 294 13.26 4.66 -15.19
N GLU A 295 14.16 4.49 -14.22
CA GLU A 295 13.77 4.12 -12.85
C GLU A 295 12.88 5.18 -12.21
N PHE A 296 13.18 6.47 -12.44
CA PHE A 296 12.33 7.56 -11.99
C PHE A 296 10.92 7.48 -12.58
N THR A 297 10.80 7.18 -13.88
CA THR A 297 9.51 7.03 -14.54
C THR A 297 8.69 5.87 -13.94
N LEU A 298 9.33 4.72 -13.66
CA LEU A 298 8.65 3.53 -13.15
C LEU A 298 8.31 3.61 -11.65
N ASN A 299 9.19 4.20 -10.83
CA ASN A 299 9.07 4.20 -9.38
C ASN A 299 8.60 5.55 -8.80
N GLY A 300 8.75 6.65 -9.54
CA GLY A 300 8.40 8.00 -9.08
C GLY A 300 6.90 8.20 -8.81
N LEU A 301 6.04 7.31 -9.31
CA LEU A 301 4.61 7.33 -9.05
C LEU A 301 4.27 7.01 -7.58
N LEU A 302 5.16 6.31 -6.84
CA LEU A 302 4.88 5.90 -5.48
C LEU A 302 4.57 7.10 -4.57
N LEU A 303 5.36 8.16 -4.69
CA LEU A 303 5.17 9.36 -3.88
C LEU A 303 3.81 10.06 -4.11
N PRO A 304 3.31 10.24 -5.35
CA PRO A 304 1.95 10.72 -5.60
C PRO A 304 0.85 9.85 -4.98
N HIS A 305 0.99 8.52 -5.04
CA HIS A 305 0.07 7.56 -4.46
C HIS A 305 0.03 7.73 -2.93
N GLU A 306 1.16 7.58 -2.26
CA GLU A 306 1.25 7.68 -0.80
C GLU A 306 0.85 9.06 -0.27
N PHE A 307 1.15 10.13 -1.01
CA PHE A 307 0.72 11.47 -0.62
C PHE A 307 -0.80 11.65 -0.68
N THR A 308 -1.45 11.05 -1.68
CA THR A 308 -2.91 11.04 -1.80
C THR A 308 -3.58 10.41 -0.59
N HIS A 309 -2.99 9.40 -0.01
CA HIS A 309 -3.51 8.73 1.18
C HIS A 309 -3.62 9.63 2.41
N SER A 310 -2.87 10.72 2.52
CA SER A 310 -3.05 11.69 3.61
C SER A 310 -4.51 12.17 3.70
N TRP A 311 -5.21 12.26 2.56
CA TRP A 311 -6.64 12.59 2.48
C TRP A 311 -7.53 11.37 2.34
N ASN A 312 -7.25 10.48 1.37
CA ASN A 312 -8.03 9.26 1.12
C ASN A 312 -7.40 8.06 1.84
N GLY A 313 -7.80 7.82 3.06
CA GLY A 313 -7.30 6.73 3.90
C GLY A 313 -6.93 7.18 5.30
N LYS A 314 -6.14 8.24 5.44
CA LYS A 314 -5.73 8.72 6.77
C LYS A 314 -6.73 9.72 7.35
N TYR A 315 -7.08 10.76 6.61
CA TYR A 315 -8.12 11.70 7.05
C TYR A 315 -9.53 11.13 6.86
N ARG A 316 -9.94 10.88 5.61
CA ARG A 316 -11.19 10.17 5.30
C ARG A 316 -10.87 8.68 5.21
N ARG A 317 -11.35 7.91 6.17
CA ARG A 317 -11.05 6.48 6.30
C ARG A 317 -12.31 5.65 6.24
N PRO A 318 -12.35 4.52 5.49
CA PRO A 318 -13.46 3.57 5.61
C PRO A 318 -13.76 3.22 7.06
N ALA A 319 -15.04 3.19 7.43
CA ALA A 319 -15.44 2.92 8.82
C ALA A 319 -14.91 1.58 9.35
N GLY A 320 -14.85 0.56 8.48
CA GLY A 320 -14.30 -0.75 8.80
C GLY A 320 -12.79 -0.77 9.06
N LEU A 321 -12.04 0.22 8.55
CA LEU A 321 -10.60 0.39 8.78
C LEU A 321 -10.29 1.35 9.95
N ALA A 322 -11.28 2.09 10.46
CA ALA A 322 -11.14 3.06 11.54
C ALA A 322 -11.30 2.38 12.91
N THR A 323 -10.35 1.55 13.30
CA THR A 323 -10.38 0.79 14.56
C THR A 323 -9.85 1.61 15.75
N SER A 324 -10.28 1.29 16.96
CA SER A 324 -9.88 2.02 18.15
C SER A 324 -8.48 1.66 18.68
N ASN A 325 -7.94 0.52 18.29
CA ASN A 325 -6.59 0.06 18.63
C ASN A 325 -6.10 -1.05 17.68
N TYR A 326 -4.86 -1.46 17.83
CA TYR A 326 -4.20 -2.42 16.94
C TYR A 326 -4.53 -3.90 17.20
N GLN A 327 -5.48 -4.20 18.09
CA GLN A 327 -6.01 -5.56 18.30
C GLN A 327 -7.35 -5.78 17.59
N LYS A 328 -8.02 -4.71 17.20
CA LYS A 328 -9.33 -4.79 16.54
C LYS A 328 -9.15 -5.13 15.07
N PRO A 329 -9.83 -6.18 14.57
CA PRO A 329 -9.83 -6.53 13.16
C PRO A 329 -10.30 -5.36 12.28
N MET A 330 -9.64 -5.20 11.13
CA MET A 330 -10.04 -4.25 10.10
C MET A 330 -10.88 -4.96 9.04
N GLU A 331 -11.89 -4.26 8.49
CA GLU A 331 -12.75 -4.73 7.41
C GLU A 331 -12.36 -4.02 6.11
N GLY A 332 -11.94 -4.79 5.11
CA GLY A 332 -11.39 -4.27 3.85
C GLY A 332 -12.41 -3.99 2.75
N ASP A 333 -13.71 -4.03 3.03
CA ASP A 333 -14.80 -3.96 2.04
C ASP A 333 -14.80 -2.70 1.15
N LEU A 334 -14.19 -1.60 1.61
CA LEU A 334 -14.03 -0.34 0.87
C LEU A 334 -12.59 -0.07 0.38
N LEU A 335 -11.73 -1.09 0.29
CA LEU A 335 -10.37 -0.91 -0.24
C LEU A 335 -10.36 -0.46 -1.71
N TRP A 336 -11.38 -0.75 -2.49
CA TRP A 336 -11.55 -0.19 -3.83
C TRP A 336 -11.74 1.34 -3.85
N VAL A 337 -12.14 1.97 -2.72
CA VAL A 337 -12.10 3.42 -2.53
C VAL A 337 -10.75 3.84 -1.94
N TYR A 338 -10.32 3.15 -0.89
CA TYR A 338 -9.08 3.48 -0.17
C TYR A 338 -7.88 3.41 -1.12
N GLU A 339 -7.73 2.31 -1.85
CA GLU A 339 -6.63 2.04 -2.76
C GLU A 339 -6.96 2.44 -4.21
N GLY A 340 -8.08 1.96 -4.74
CA GLY A 340 -8.40 2.17 -6.16
C GLY A 340 -8.60 3.63 -6.54
N LEU A 341 -9.18 4.47 -5.65
CA LEU A 341 -9.25 5.91 -5.89
C LEU A 341 -7.87 6.57 -5.70
N THR A 342 -7.07 6.09 -4.78
CA THR A 342 -5.71 6.60 -4.57
C THR A 342 -4.82 6.27 -5.76
N GLU A 343 -4.90 5.06 -6.31
CA GLU A 343 -4.18 4.66 -7.54
C GLU A 343 -4.56 5.60 -8.69
N TYR A 344 -5.85 5.77 -8.96
CA TYR A 344 -6.33 6.70 -9.99
C TYR A 344 -5.83 8.13 -9.80
N LEU A 345 -5.94 8.68 -8.58
CA LEU A 345 -5.54 10.05 -8.31
C LEU A 345 -4.02 10.22 -8.27
N GLY A 346 -3.28 9.21 -7.81
CA GLY A 346 -1.82 9.17 -7.83
C GLY A 346 -1.29 9.26 -9.25
N ASP A 347 -1.81 8.44 -10.16
CA ASP A 347 -1.46 8.44 -11.57
C ASP A 347 -1.79 9.78 -12.26
N VAL A 348 -2.98 10.34 -11.97
CA VAL A 348 -3.37 11.66 -12.48
C VAL A 348 -2.44 12.76 -11.94
N LEU A 349 -2.06 12.72 -10.66
CA LEU A 349 -1.14 13.68 -10.05
C LEU A 349 0.28 13.52 -10.58
N ALA A 350 0.76 12.29 -10.84
CA ALA A 350 2.05 12.05 -11.48
C ALA A 350 2.11 12.72 -12.87
N ALA A 351 1.03 12.61 -13.66
CA ALA A 351 0.95 13.27 -14.95
C ALA A 351 0.83 14.80 -14.83
N ARG A 352 0.01 15.33 -13.92
CA ARG A 352 -0.18 16.79 -13.71
C ARG A 352 1.07 17.47 -13.18
N SER A 353 1.85 16.80 -12.36
CA SER A 353 3.12 17.32 -11.81
C SER A 353 4.28 17.25 -12.79
N GLY A 354 4.16 16.44 -13.86
CA GLY A 354 5.19 16.25 -14.86
C GLY A 354 6.19 15.13 -14.54
N ILE A 355 5.97 14.36 -13.45
CA ILE A 355 6.66 13.09 -13.19
C ILE A 355 6.44 12.16 -14.39
N TRP A 356 5.23 12.15 -14.91
CA TRP A 356 4.88 11.50 -16.17
C TRP A 356 4.42 12.51 -17.23
N THR A 357 4.66 12.17 -18.47
CA THR A 357 3.98 12.79 -19.60
C THR A 357 2.57 12.21 -19.75
N ALA A 358 1.66 12.95 -20.40
CA ALA A 358 0.32 12.43 -20.72
C ALA A 358 0.38 11.15 -21.59
N GLU A 359 1.42 10.99 -22.39
CA GLU A 359 1.61 9.78 -23.19
C GLU A 359 2.02 8.57 -22.33
N GLN A 360 2.91 8.75 -21.35
CA GLN A 360 3.30 7.69 -20.41
C GLN A 360 2.09 7.23 -19.57
N TYR A 361 1.27 8.15 -19.07
CA TYR A 361 0.00 7.81 -18.41
C TYR A 361 -0.90 6.93 -19.31
N LYS A 362 -1.11 7.33 -20.57
CA LYS A 362 -1.95 6.55 -21.51
C LYS A 362 -1.34 5.19 -21.84
N GLN A 363 -0.03 5.09 -21.90
CA GLN A 363 0.67 3.81 -22.13
C GLN A 363 0.50 2.89 -20.93
N ARG A 364 0.70 3.36 -19.69
CA ARG A 364 0.41 2.59 -18.46
C ARG A 364 -1.08 2.20 -18.41
N LEU A 365 -1.98 3.13 -18.60
CA LEU A 365 -3.42 2.83 -18.63
C LEU A 365 -3.79 1.79 -19.69
N SER A 366 -3.05 1.72 -20.82
CA SER A 366 -3.26 0.68 -21.82
C SER A 366 -2.84 -0.71 -21.34
N THR A 367 -1.77 -0.82 -20.52
CA THR A 367 -1.34 -2.09 -19.94
C THR A 367 -2.32 -2.59 -18.89
N ILE A 368 -2.78 -1.70 -17.99
CA ILE A 368 -3.83 -1.99 -17.02
C ILE A 368 -5.12 -2.46 -17.72
N ALA A 369 -5.60 -1.69 -18.69
CA ALA A 369 -6.80 -2.05 -19.45
C ALA A 369 -6.68 -3.42 -20.14
N ALA A 370 -5.53 -3.74 -20.71
CA ALA A 370 -5.31 -5.02 -21.36
C ALA A 370 -5.24 -6.19 -20.37
N GLU A 371 -4.69 -5.97 -19.19
CA GLU A 371 -4.67 -6.96 -18.13
C GLU A 371 -6.11 -7.32 -17.72
N TYR A 372 -6.94 -6.31 -17.47
CA TYR A 372 -8.33 -6.51 -17.05
C TYR A 372 -9.30 -6.82 -18.20
N ASP A 373 -8.92 -6.63 -19.47
CA ASP A 373 -9.58 -7.20 -20.65
C ASP A 373 -9.37 -8.73 -20.72
N ASN A 374 -8.32 -9.24 -20.07
CA ASN A 374 -7.90 -10.64 -20.08
C ASN A 374 -7.78 -11.21 -18.65
N ARG A 375 -8.84 -11.07 -17.83
CA ARG A 375 -8.84 -11.45 -16.41
C ARG A 375 -9.87 -12.57 -16.11
N PRO A 376 -9.60 -13.84 -16.49
CA PRO A 376 -10.57 -14.95 -16.33
C PRO A 376 -11.01 -15.19 -14.89
N GLY A 377 -10.18 -14.89 -13.90
CA GLY A 377 -10.52 -15.02 -12.48
C GLY A 377 -11.76 -14.25 -12.05
N ARG A 378 -12.09 -13.15 -12.72
CA ARG A 378 -13.31 -12.37 -12.48
C ARG A 378 -14.59 -13.19 -12.64
N THR A 379 -14.57 -14.28 -13.39
CA THR A 379 -15.74 -15.16 -13.58
C THR A 379 -16.17 -15.91 -12.32
N TRP A 380 -15.29 -16.02 -11.32
CA TRP A 380 -15.61 -16.68 -10.05
C TRP A 380 -15.43 -15.76 -8.82
N ARG A 381 -14.66 -14.68 -8.94
CA ARG A 381 -14.40 -13.72 -7.87
C ARG A 381 -14.54 -12.31 -8.42
N ASP A 382 -15.35 -11.50 -7.78
CA ASP A 382 -15.50 -10.09 -8.09
C ASP A 382 -14.49 -9.21 -7.30
N ILE A 383 -14.38 -7.94 -7.68
CA ILE A 383 -13.47 -7.00 -7.01
C ILE A 383 -13.88 -6.74 -5.55
N GLN A 384 -15.18 -6.77 -5.23
CA GLN A 384 -15.66 -6.61 -3.86
C GLN A 384 -15.12 -7.73 -2.95
N ASP A 385 -15.05 -8.97 -3.45
CA ASP A 385 -14.50 -10.08 -2.68
C ASP A 385 -12.98 -9.97 -2.55
N THR A 386 -12.25 -9.49 -3.57
CA THR A 386 -10.80 -9.26 -3.43
C THR A 386 -10.49 -8.21 -2.36
N ALA A 387 -11.28 -7.13 -2.30
CA ALA A 387 -11.16 -6.11 -1.26
C ALA A 387 -11.46 -6.68 0.14
N THR A 388 -12.55 -7.42 0.29
CA THR A 388 -12.93 -8.05 1.56
C THR A 388 -11.90 -9.08 2.03
N ALA A 389 -11.29 -9.83 1.11
CA ALA A 389 -10.32 -10.88 1.38
C ALA A 389 -8.86 -10.40 1.42
N ALA A 390 -8.59 -9.09 1.35
CA ALA A 390 -7.25 -8.53 1.26
C ALA A 390 -6.28 -9.12 2.29
N GLN A 391 -6.69 -9.25 3.55
CA GLN A 391 -5.86 -9.76 4.65
C GLN A 391 -5.26 -11.16 4.42
N ILE A 392 -5.84 -11.97 3.52
CA ILE A 392 -5.31 -13.31 3.16
C ILE A 392 -4.67 -13.32 1.78
N LEU A 393 -4.99 -12.36 0.92
CA LEU A 393 -4.54 -12.35 -0.47
C LEU A 393 -3.15 -11.74 -0.64
N TYR A 394 -2.70 -10.86 0.26
CA TYR A 394 -1.32 -10.40 0.29
C TYR A 394 -0.29 -11.52 0.48
N ALA A 395 -0.67 -12.59 1.18
CA ALA A 395 0.18 -13.78 1.37
C ALA A 395 0.00 -14.83 0.26
N ALA A 396 -0.75 -14.54 -0.80
CA ALA A 396 -0.93 -15.48 -1.91
C ALA A 396 0.40 -15.74 -2.62
N GLY A 397 0.71 -17.01 -2.86
CA GLY A 397 1.91 -17.38 -3.62
C GLY A 397 1.81 -16.95 -5.10
N GLY A 398 2.94 -16.74 -5.77
CA GLY A 398 2.99 -16.35 -7.18
C GLY A 398 2.48 -17.41 -8.15
N GLY A 399 2.11 -16.95 -9.34
CA GLY A 399 1.58 -17.76 -10.44
C GLY A 399 0.08 -18.00 -10.40
N TRP A 400 -0.55 -18.04 -11.59
CA TRP A 400 -1.99 -18.06 -11.78
C TRP A 400 -2.70 -16.82 -11.24
N ASP A 401 -2.01 -15.66 -11.25
CA ASP A 401 -2.51 -14.42 -10.67
C ASP A 401 -3.78 -13.95 -11.40
N ASN A 402 -3.84 -14.12 -12.72
CA ASN A 402 -5.03 -13.85 -13.53
C ASN A 402 -6.24 -14.73 -13.19
N TRP A 403 -6.04 -15.92 -12.57
CA TRP A 403 -7.10 -16.84 -12.16
C TRP A 403 -7.43 -16.72 -10.68
N ARG A 404 -6.41 -16.56 -9.82
CA ARG A 404 -6.60 -16.44 -8.36
C ARG A 404 -7.27 -15.12 -8.00
N LEU A 405 -6.85 -14.03 -8.60
CA LEU A 405 -7.05 -12.64 -8.20
C LEU A 405 -6.48 -12.37 -6.79
N SER A 406 -6.00 -11.18 -6.56
CA SER A 406 -5.39 -10.82 -5.27
C SER A 406 -5.78 -9.39 -4.89
N VAL A 407 -4.95 -8.42 -5.24
CA VAL A 407 -5.12 -7.01 -4.89
C VAL A 407 -5.76 -6.20 -6.03
N ASP A 408 -6.63 -6.82 -6.79
CA ASP A 408 -7.25 -6.26 -7.99
C ASP A 408 -8.04 -4.97 -7.73
N TYR A 409 -8.37 -4.68 -6.48
CA TYR A 409 -9.01 -3.43 -6.07
C TYR A 409 -8.12 -2.17 -6.23
N TYR A 410 -6.81 -2.31 -6.52
CA TYR A 410 -5.94 -1.20 -6.98
C TYR A 410 -6.26 -0.85 -8.43
N ASP A 411 -5.74 -1.60 -9.38
CA ASP A 411 -5.83 -1.30 -10.82
C ASP A 411 -7.25 -1.40 -11.39
N GLU A 412 -8.05 -2.43 -11.02
CA GLU A 412 -9.46 -2.47 -11.43
C GLU A 412 -10.25 -1.35 -10.76
N GLY A 413 -9.88 -1.02 -9.51
CA GLY A 413 -10.40 0.14 -8.80
C GLY A 413 -10.11 1.45 -9.54
N GLU A 414 -8.88 1.62 -10.06
CA GLU A 414 -8.52 2.75 -10.92
C GLU A 414 -9.43 2.85 -12.14
N LEU A 415 -9.67 1.75 -12.86
CA LEU A 415 -10.58 1.72 -14.01
C LEU A 415 -12.02 2.12 -13.62
N ILE A 416 -12.50 1.71 -12.45
CA ILE A 416 -13.82 2.10 -11.93
C ILE A 416 -13.88 3.61 -11.67
N TRP A 417 -12.85 4.18 -11.04
CA TRP A 417 -12.81 5.61 -10.73
C TRP A 417 -12.60 6.48 -11.97
N LEU A 418 -11.85 6.01 -12.96
CA LEU A 418 -11.81 6.62 -14.29
C LEU A 418 -13.20 6.64 -14.93
N ASP A 419 -13.99 5.56 -14.80
CA ASP A 419 -15.36 5.51 -15.34
C ASP A 419 -16.30 6.47 -14.58
N VAL A 420 -16.12 6.61 -13.25
CA VAL A 420 -16.85 7.63 -12.47
C VAL A 420 -16.53 9.04 -12.98
N ASP A 421 -15.22 9.40 -13.11
CA ASP A 421 -14.82 10.75 -13.53
C ASP A 421 -15.30 11.08 -14.94
N THR A 422 -15.06 10.17 -15.89
CA THR A 422 -15.48 10.39 -17.29
C THR A 422 -17.00 10.41 -17.44
N THR A 423 -17.75 9.68 -16.60
CA THR A 423 -19.22 9.74 -16.54
C THR A 423 -19.70 11.08 -16.01
N ILE A 424 -19.12 11.61 -14.91
CA ILE A 424 -19.43 12.95 -14.39
C ILE A 424 -19.17 14.01 -15.48
N ARG A 425 -18.01 13.98 -16.12
CA ARG A 425 -17.64 14.90 -17.21
C ARG A 425 -18.62 14.81 -18.39
N LYS A 426 -19.01 13.61 -18.78
CA LYS A 426 -19.98 13.37 -19.85
C LYS A 426 -21.36 13.93 -19.52
N MET A 427 -21.88 13.67 -18.32
CA MET A 427 -23.19 14.12 -17.86
C MET A 427 -23.29 15.63 -17.70
N THR A 428 -22.17 16.30 -17.44
CA THR A 428 -22.11 17.74 -17.16
C THR A 428 -21.48 18.57 -18.29
N ASP A 429 -21.20 17.94 -19.42
CA ASP A 429 -20.51 18.57 -20.56
C ASP A 429 -19.17 19.22 -20.12
N GLY A 430 -18.40 18.47 -19.30
CA GLY A 430 -17.09 18.89 -18.76
C GLY A 430 -17.13 19.96 -17.67
N LYS A 431 -18.32 20.39 -17.20
CA LYS A 431 -18.44 21.45 -16.17
C LYS A 431 -18.14 20.97 -14.76
N LYS A 432 -18.22 19.66 -14.53
CA LYS A 432 -17.92 18.96 -13.28
C LYS A 432 -17.04 17.76 -13.56
N SER A 433 -16.31 17.36 -12.55
CA SER A 433 -15.39 16.21 -12.59
C SER A 433 -15.31 15.51 -11.23
N LEU A 434 -14.53 14.45 -11.15
CA LEU A 434 -14.21 13.80 -9.89
C LEU A 434 -13.46 14.74 -8.92
N ASN A 435 -12.74 15.75 -9.42
CA ASN A 435 -12.10 16.76 -8.57
C ASN A 435 -13.12 17.49 -7.67
N ASP A 436 -14.37 17.73 -8.17
CA ASP A 436 -15.44 18.31 -7.36
C ASP A 436 -15.88 17.39 -6.21
N PHE A 437 -15.87 16.08 -6.44
CA PHE A 437 -16.13 15.07 -5.39
C PHE A 437 -14.99 15.08 -4.38
N VAL A 438 -13.76 14.96 -4.84
CA VAL A 438 -12.55 14.90 -4.01
C VAL A 438 -12.44 16.12 -3.10
N ALA A 439 -12.58 17.34 -3.64
CA ALA A 439 -12.53 18.56 -2.88
C ALA A 439 -13.62 18.67 -1.78
N LYS A 440 -14.81 18.10 -2.02
CA LYS A 440 -15.91 18.11 -1.04
C LYS A 440 -15.81 16.98 -0.03
N PHE A 441 -15.47 15.78 -0.48
CA PHE A 441 -15.50 14.55 0.31
C PHE A 441 -14.22 14.39 1.15
N HIS A 442 -13.06 14.54 0.52
CA HIS A 442 -11.76 14.44 1.19
C HIS A 442 -11.26 15.79 1.73
N GLY A 443 -11.63 16.91 1.10
CA GLY A 443 -11.35 18.26 1.59
C GLY A 443 -12.31 18.77 2.68
N LEU A 444 -13.20 17.88 3.18
CA LEU A 444 -14.21 18.23 4.19
C LEU A 444 -13.59 18.91 5.43
N GLY A 445 -14.15 20.05 5.81
CA GLY A 445 -13.72 20.79 7.00
C GLY A 445 -12.56 21.77 6.77
N GLY A 446 -12.01 21.85 5.54
CA GLY A 446 -10.86 22.72 5.21
C GLY A 446 -9.58 22.25 5.91
N ASP A 447 -8.60 23.15 6.09
CA ASP A 447 -7.34 22.81 6.75
C ASP A 447 -7.54 22.44 8.21
N THR A 448 -7.02 21.27 8.59
CA THR A 448 -7.10 20.73 9.97
C THR A 448 -5.76 20.11 10.37
N GLY A 449 -5.62 19.73 11.64
CA GLY A 449 -4.57 18.79 12.03
C GLY A 449 -4.98 17.33 11.71
N PRO A 450 -4.08 16.36 11.93
CA PRO A 450 -4.37 14.94 11.75
C PRO A 450 -5.56 14.50 12.59
N LYS A 451 -6.55 13.89 11.97
CA LYS A 451 -7.70 13.23 12.60
C LYS A 451 -8.35 12.27 11.62
N VAL A 452 -9.07 11.28 12.14
CA VAL A 452 -9.83 10.34 11.32
C VAL A 452 -11.30 10.78 11.25
N VAL A 453 -11.83 10.85 10.02
CA VAL A 453 -13.25 11.10 9.75
C VAL A 453 -13.79 9.91 8.96
N PRO A 454 -14.40 8.92 9.63
CA PRO A 454 -14.85 7.70 8.97
C PRO A 454 -15.92 7.95 7.90
N TYR A 455 -16.03 7.02 6.94
CA TYR A 455 -17.08 7.02 5.93
C TYR A 455 -17.54 5.61 5.59
N THR A 456 -18.74 5.51 5.03
CA THR A 456 -19.40 4.29 4.56
C THR A 456 -19.59 4.34 3.04
N PHE A 457 -20.03 3.22 2.43
CA PHE A 457 -20.45 3.18 1.02
C PHE A 457 -21.52 4.23 0.71
N ASP A 458 -22.52 4.40 1.59
CA ASP A 458 -23.60 5.37 1.40
C ASP A 458 -23.09 6.82 1.43
N ASP A 459 -22.04 7.12 2.22
CA ASP A 459 -21.38 8.42 2.21
C ASP A 459 -20.69 8.71 0.88
N VAL A 460 -20.06 7.71 0.26
CA VAL A 460 -19.45 7.82 -1.07
C VAL A 460 -20.53 8.12 -2.11
N VAL A 461 -21.62 7.35 -2.11
CA VAL A 461 -22.79 7.56 -3.00
C VAL A 461 -23.39 8.96 -2.82
N ALA A 462 -23.57 9.40 -1.57
CA ALA A 462 -24.09 10.74 -1.25
C ALA A 462 -23.13 11.83 -1.73
N GLY A 463 -21.82 11.62 -1.55
CA GLY A 463 -20.77 12.52 -2.04
C GLY A 463 -20.81 12.70 -3.55
N LEU A 464 -20.89 11.62 -4.32
CA LEU A 464 -21.02 11.64 -5.78
C LEU A 464 -22.32 12.33 -6.22
N ASN A 465 -23.46 12.04 -5.56
CA ASN A 465 -24.73 12.71 -5.83
C ASN A 465 -24.68 14.22 -5.55
N SER A 466 -23.85 14.68 -4.65
CA SER A 466 -23.63 16.12 -4.38
C SER A 466 -22.93 16.85 -5.53
N VAL A 467 -22.25 16.10 -6.40
CA VAL A 467 -21.60 16.63 -7.62
C VAL A 467 -22.60 16.61 -8.78
N VAL A 468 -23.12 15.46 -9.09
CA VAL A 468 -24.14 15.27 -10.14
C VAL A 468 -25.08 14.15 -9.74
N ALA A 469 -26.39 14.38 -9.85
CA ALA A 469 -27.41 13.38 -9.51
C ALA A 469 -27.37 12.22 -10.51
N ASN A 470 -27.21 11.00 -10.00
CA ASN A 470 -27.22 9.75 -10.76
C ASN A 470 -27.53 8.60 -9.80
N ASP A 471 -27.92 7.44 -10.31
CA ASP A 471 -27.98 6.21 -9.52
C ASP A 471 -26.57 5.63 -9.30
N TRP A 472 -25.78 6.34 -8.51
CA TRP A 472 -24.39 5.97 -8.21
C TRP A 472 -24.29 4.65 -7.45
N ALA A 473 -25.29 4.30 -6.64
CA ALA A 473 -25.28 3.02 -5.93
C ALA A 473 -25.33 1.84 -6.93
N THR A 474 -26.28 1.82 -7.85
CA THR A 474 -26.36 0.80 -8.90
C THR A 474 -25.15 0.87 -9.84
N PHE A 475 -24.69 2.09 -10.19
CA PHE A 475 -23.50 2.27 -11.03
C PHE A 475 -22.27 1.58 -10.44
N LEU A 476 -21.96 1.82 -9.17
CA LEU A 476 -20.82 1.23 -8.48
C LEU A 476 -21.01 -0.28 -8.27
N ARG A 477 -22.17 -0.70 -7.73
CA ARG A 477 -22.42 -2.12 -7.48
C ARG A 477 -22.35 -2.97 -8.75
N SER A 478 -22.86 -2.48 -9.87
CA SER A 478 -22.79 -3.22 -11.15
C SER A 478 -21.34 -3.49 -11.63
N ARG A 479 -20.36 -2.76 -11.11
CA ARG A 479 -18.93 -2.95 -11.40
C ARG A 479 -18.25 -3.80 -10.34
N LEU A 480 -18.48 -3.46 -9.08
CA LEU A 480 -17.89 -4.15 -7.92
C LEU A 480 -18.30 -5.62 -7.82
N ASP A 481 -19.57 -5.93 -8.11
CA ASP A 481 -20.15 -7.27 -7.98
C ASP A 481 -20.17 -8.02 -9.34
N SER A 482 -19.41 -7.54 -10.34
CA SER A 482 -19.43 -8.10 -11.70
C SER A 482 -18.58 -9.36 -11.79
N HIS A 483 -19.17 -10.45 -12.31
CA HIS A 483 -18.49 -11.68 -12.71
C HIS A 483 -18.27 -11.78 -14.24
N ALA A 484 -18.32 -10.66 -14.96
CA ALA A 484 -17.94 -10.65 -16.37
C ALA A 484 -16.45 -10.95 -16.54
N TYR A 485 -16.09 -11.69 -17.59
CA TYR A 485 -14.69 -12.03 -17.91
C TYR A 485 -13.80 -10.78 -18.00
N GLN A 486 -14.32 -9.72 -18.61
CA GLN A 486 -13.64 -8.43 -18.79
C GLN A 486 -14.10 -7.44 -17.74
N ALA A 487 -13.18 -6.60 -17.27
CA ALA A 487 -13.52 -5.45 -16.44
C ALA A 487 -14.31 -4.39 -17.25
N PRO A 488 -15.05 -3.50 -16.57
CA PRO A 488 -15.74 -2.40 -17.25
C PRO A 488 -14.77 -1.41 -17.89
N MET A 489 -14.84 -1.22 -19.21
CA MET A 489 -14.02 -0.28 -19.97
C MET A 489 -14.72 1.06 -20.25
N GLY A 490 -15.84 1.34 -19.58
CA GLY A 490 -16.65 2.55 -19.77
C GLY A 490 -15.85 3.84 -19.59
N GLY A 491 -14.87 3.84 -18.68
CA GLY A 491 -13.98 4.97 -18.45
C GLY A 491 -13.15 5.35 -19.66
N LEU A 492 -12.60 4.37 -20.37
CA LEU A 492 -11.86 4.59 -21.62
C LEU A 492 -12.77 5.12 -22.72
N GLU A 493 -13.93 4.47 -22.93
CA GLU A 493 -14.88 4.86 -23.98
C GLU A 493 -15.40 6.28 -23.77
N ASN A 494 -15.84 6.61 -22.57
CA ASN A 494 -16.28 7.94 -22.19
C ASN A 494 -15.11 8.94 -22.24
N GLY A 495 -13.87 8.50 -21.96
CA GLY A 495 -12.63 9.25 -22.10
C GLY A 495 -12.26 9.59 -23.54
N GLY A 496 -12.87 8.91 -24.51
CA GLY A 496 -12.64 9.08 -25.94
C GLY A 496 -11.55 8.18 -26.51
N TYR A 497 -11.31 7.03 -25.85
CA TYR A 497 -10.32 6.04 -26.25
C TYR A 497 -10.93 4.63 -26.26
N LYS A 498 -10.28 3.72 -26.93
CA LYS A 498 -10.56 2.29 -26.89
C LYS A 498 -9.26 1.50 -26.84
N LEU A 499 -9.27 0.40 -26.12
CA LEU A 499 -8.20 -0.57 -26.12
C LEU A 499 -8.10 -1.25 -27.49
N THR A 500 -6.89 -1.29 -28.04
CA THR A 500 -6.53 -2.02 -29.26
C THR A 500 -5.19 -2.71 -29.06
N TYR A 501 -4.81 -3.57 -29.99
CA TYR A 501 -3.52 -4.26 -29.94
C TYR A 501 -2.71 -4.02 -31.22
N THR A 502 -1.42 -3.88 -31.07
CA THR A 502 -0.44 -3.68 -32.16
C THR A 502 0.66 -4.73 -32.07
N ASP A 503 1.49 -4.83 -33.09
CA ASP A 503 2.63 -5.76 -33.17
C ASP A 503 3.93 -5.18 -32.58
N LYS A 504 3.88 -4.04 -31.94
CA LYS A 504 5.04 -3.40 -31.28
C LYS A 504 4.69 -3.00 -29.84
N PRO A 505 5.59 -3.25 -28.87
CA PRO A 505 5.39 -2.78 -27.51
C PRO A 505 5.36 -1.24 -27.49
N ASN A 506 4.60 -0.68 -26.57
CA ASN A 506 4.70 0.74 -26.21
C ASN A 506 5.96 0.95 -25.35
N ALA A 507 6.36 2.21 -25.14
CA ALA A 507 7.58 2.51 -24.40
C ALA A 507 7.47 2.12 -22.93
N TRP A 508 6.28 2.23 -22.31
CA TRP A 508 6.02 1.82 -20.94
C TRP A 508 6.26 0.33 -20.73
N SER A 509 5.59 -0.53 -21.53
CA SER A 509 5.79 -1.99 -21.46
C SER A 509 7.25 -2.41 -21.71
N ALA A 510 7.96 -1.69 -22.58
CA ALA A 510 9.36 -1.97 -22.84
C ALA A 510 10.27 -1.60 -21.65
N MET A 511 9.93 -0.54 -20.89
CA MET A 511 10.64 -0.17 -19.65
C MET A 511 10.36 -1.19 -18.54
N GLU A 512 9.11 -1.61 -18.36
CA GLU A 512 8.74 -2.65 -17.38
C GLU A 512 9.46 -3.98 -17.67
N ASP A 513 9.47 -4.43 -18.93
CA ASP A 513 10.20 -5.64 -19.36
C ASP A 513 11.70 -5.54 -19.04
N ALA A 514 12.30 -4.38 -19.27
CA ALA A 514 13.74 -4.16 -19.04
C ALA A 514 14.07 -4.15 -17.55
N GLU A 515 13.26 -3.48 -16.74
CA GLU A 515 13.46 -3.34 -15.29
C GLU A 515 13.24 -4.67 -14.57
N SER A 516 12.10 -5.31 -14.79
CA SER A 516 11.75 -6.58 -14.14
C SER A 516 12.55 -7.77 -14.67
N GLY A 517 13.19 -7.66 -15.84
CA GLY A 517 13.81 -8.78 -16.57
C GLY A 517 12.80 -9.85 -16.94
N SER A 518 11.53 -9.49 -17.06
CA SER A 518 10.43 -10.35 -17.45
C SER A 518 9.84 -9.90 -18.80
N TYR A 519 9.06 -10.76 -19.43
CA TYR A 519 8.53 -10.53 -20.78
C TYR A 519 7.08 -10.98 -20.86
N ASP A 520 6.22 -10.06 -21.27
CA ASP A 520 4.78 -10.28 -21.34
C ASP A 520 4.34 -10.78 -22.73
N PHE A 521 3.98 -12.06 -22.81
CA PHE A 521 3.36 -12.69 -23.97
C PHE A 521 1.89 -13.05 -23.72
N ARG A 522 1.25 -12.47 -22.69
CA ARG A 522 -0.12 -12.80 -22.28
C ARG A 522 -1.12 -12.57 -23.39
N TYR A 523 -0.94 -11.51 -24.18
CA TYR A 523 -1.91 -11.13 -25.23
C TYR A 523 -1.71 -11.87 -26.55
N SER A 524 -0.64 -12.66 -26.68
CA SER A 524 -0.38 -13.57 -27.80
C SER A 524 -0.50 -15.03 -27.36
N LEU A 525 0.50 -15.59 -26.73
CA LEU A 525 0.52 -16.99 -26.32
C LEU A 525 -0.20 -17.27 -25.00
N GLY A 526 -0.54 -16.25 -24.21
CA GLY A 526 -1.13 -16.42 -22.89
C GLY A 526 -0.12 -16.80 -21.82
N LEU A 527 1.11 -16.27 -21.87
CA LEU A 527 2.14 -16.57 -20.87
C LEU A 527 3.01 -15.36 -20.55
N HIS A 528 3.57 -15.37 -19.36
CA HIS A 528 4.55 -14.41 -18.88
C HIS A 528 5.82 -15.13 -18.45
N THR A 529 7.00 -14.63 -18.83
CA THR A 529 8.28 -15.34 -18.60
C THR A 529 9.36 -14.40 -18.10
N GLY A 530 10.26 -14.91 -17.25
CA GLY A 530 11.53 -14.27 -17.00
C GLY A 530 12.49 -14.40 -18.21
N LYS A 531 13.55 -13.59 -18.20
CA LYS A 531 14.63 -13.58 -19.23
C LYS A 531 15.26 -14.96 -19.46
N SER A 532 15.34 -15.78 -18.42
CA SER A 532 15.84 -17.16 -18.51
C SER A 532 14.85 -18.14 -19.14
N GLY A 533 13.59 -17.76 -19.37
CA GLY A 533 12.52 -18.64 -19.86
C GLY A 533 11.72 -19.32 -18.77
N ARG A 534 11.92 -18.97 -17.49
CA ARG A 534 11.04 -19.46 -16.43
C ARG A 534 9.67 -18.81 -16.56
N VAL A 535 8.64 -19.65 -16.66
CA VAL A 535 7.26 -19.20 -16.75
C VAL A 535 6.81 -18.70 -15.36
N SER A 536 6.46 -17.44 -15.25
CA SER A 536 5.97 -16.82 -14.02
C SER A 536 4.44 -16.88 -13.91
N ASP A 537 3.73 -16.66 -15.03
CA ASP A 537 2.27 -16.79 -15.08
C ASP A 537 1.79 -17.32 -16.43
N VAL A 538 0.58 -17.90 -16.43
CA VAL A 538 -0.11 -18.42 -17.61
C VAL A 538 -1.56 -17.98 -17.57
N LEU A 539 -2.05 -17.38 -18.66
CA LEU A 539 -3.43 -16.96 -18.79
C LEU A 539 -4.35 -18.19 -18.82
N LYS A 540 -5.21 -18.30 -17.81
CA LYS A 540 -6.18 -19.42 -17.69
C LYS A 540 -7.07 -19.49 -18.93
N ASP A 541 -7.23 -20.69 -19.48
CA ASP A 541 -7.93 -20.98 -20.74
C ASP A 541 -7.31 -20.34 -22.00
N GLY A 542 -6.10 -19.74 -21.87
CA GLY A 542 -5.29 -19.22 -22.98
C GLY A 542 -4.61 -20.32 -23.80
N VAL A 543 -3.85 -19.92 -24.81
CA VAL A 543 -3.15 -20.84 -25.71
C VAL A 543 -2.12 -21.69 -24.95
N ALA A 544 -1.34 -21.06 -24.08
CA ALA A 544 -0.31 -21.74 -23.27
C ALA A 544 -0.93 -22.73 -22.26
N ASP A 545 -2.02 -22.35 -21.57
CA ASP A 545 -2.75 -23.25 -20.65
C ASP A 545 -3.29 -24.49 -21.38
N LYS A 546 -3.95 -24.29 -22.53
CA LYS A 546 -4.43 -25.39 -23.40
C LYS A 546 -3.32 -26.27 -23.92
N GLY A 547 -2.12 -25.70 -24.10
CA GLY A 547 -0.90 -26.45 -24.43
C GLY A 547 -0.29 -27.20 -23.24
N GLY A 548 -0.84 -27.03 -22.05
CA GLY A 548 -0.38 -27.71 -20.81
C GLY A 548 0.85 -27.04 -20.19
N LEU A 549 1.03 -25.73 -20.40
CA LEU A 549 1.99 -24.91 -19.67
C LEU A 549 1.42 -24.46 -18.32
N GLY A 550 2.31 -24.15 -17.39
CA GLY A 550 1.94 -23.61 -16.07
C GLY A 550 3.12 -22.87 -15.43
N PRO A 551 2.84 -22.02 -14.42
CA PRO A 551 3.87 -21.33 -13.68
C PRO A 551 4.92 -22.30 -13.10
N GLY A 552 6.16 -21.85 -13.07
CA GLY A 552 7.29 -22.63 -12.58
C GLY A 552 7.95 -23.52 -13.62
N MET A 553 7.34 -23.75 -14.80
CA MET A 553 7.96 -24.45 -15.90
C MET A 553 9.07 -23.61 -16.54
N GLN A 554 10.03 -24.29 -17.17
CA GLN A 554 11.18 -23.67 -17.82
C GLN A 554 11.11 -23.89 -19.32
N LEU A 555 11.07 -22.81 -20.11
CA LEU A 555 11.24 -22.88 -21.57
C LEU A 555 12.71 -23.11 -21.91
N ILE A 556 13.02 -24.21 -22.56
CA ILE A 556 14.39 -24.62 -22.92
C ILE A 556 14.70 -24.25 -24.35
N ALA A 557 13.78 -24.51 -25.27
CA ALA A 557 13.98 -24.23 -26.68
C ALA A 557 12.67 -23.84 -27.38
N VAL A 558 12.77 -23.06 -28.43
CA VAL A 558 11.69 -22.62 -29.30
C VAL A 558 12.07 -22.97 -30.75
N ASN A 559 11.24 -23.74 -31.44
CA ASN A 559 11.48 -24.19 -32.83
C ASN A 559 12.89 -24.77 -33.03
N GLY A 560 13.37 -25.57 -32.06
CA GLY A 560 14.69 -26.21 -32.09
C GLY A 560 15.88 -25.29 -31.74
N ARG A 561 15.67 -24.01 -31.43
CA ARG A 561 16.70 -23.05 -30.97
C ARG A 561 16.60 -22.85 -29.46
N ALA A 562 17.75 -22.65 -28.80
CA ALA A 562 17.77 -22.30 -27.39
C ALA A 562 16.84 -21.10 -27.11
N PHE A 563 16.09 -21.16 -26.00
CA PHE A 563 15.18 -20.09 -25.64
C PHE A 563 15.93 -18.77 -25.38
N THR A 564 15.43 -17.72 -25.97
CA THR A 564 15.57 -16.34 -25.55
C THR A 564 14.23 -15.65 -25.81
N PRO A 565 13.90 -14.54 -25.13
CA PRO A 565 12.70 -13.76 -25.44
C PRO A 565 12.60 -13.39 -26.94
N ASP A 566 13.71 -13.00 -27.57
CA ASP A 566 13.74 -12.62 -28.99
C ASP A 566 13.49 -13.82 -29.92
N VAL A 567 13.97 -15.01 -29.53
CA VAL A 567 13.69 -16.25 -30.31
C VAL A 567 12.20 -16.59 -30.22
N LEU A 568 11.57 -16.38 -29.05
CA LEU A 568 10.13 -16.58 -28.88
C LEU A 568 9.32 -15.54 -29.67
N LYS A 569 9.70 -14.24 -29.61
CA LYS A 569 9.08 -13.17 -30.43
C LYS A 569 9.15 -13.49 -31.91
N ALA A 570 10.33 -13.89 -32.40
CA ALA A 570 10.50 -14.29 -33.79
C ALA A 570 9.62 -15.48 -34.17
N ALA A 571 9.51 -16.50 -33.29
CA ALA A 571 8.64 -17.66 -33.55
C ALA A 571 7.15 -17.29 -33.59
N ILE A 572 6.69 -16.37 -32.76
CA ILE A 572 5.33 -15.81 -32.78
C ILE A 572 5.08 -15.04 -34.08
N HIS A 573 6.07 -14.24 -34.50
CA HIS A 573 6.02 -13.51 -35.76
C HIS A 573 5.92 -14.46 -36.96
N ASP A 574 6.78 -15.48 -37.03
CA ASP A 574 6.83 -16.45 -38.11
C ASP A 574 5.59 -17.36 -38.18
N ALA A 575 4.93 -17.56 -37.06
CA ALA A 575 3.68 -18.32 -36.95
C ALA A 575 2.46 -17.55 -37.45
N LYS A 576 2.57 -16.24 -37.67
CA LYS A 576 1.44 -15.37 -38.03
C LYS A 576 0.74 -15.86 -39.30
N ASP A 577 -0.59 -15.71 -39.33
CA ASP A 577 -1.50 -16.10 -40.42
C ASP A 577 -1.50 -17.62 -40.67
N SER A 578 -0.62 -18.12 -41.50
CA SER A 578 -0.52 -19.53 -41.92
C SER A 578 0.83 -20.17 -41.64
N GLY A 579 1.65 -19.54 -40.79
CA GLY A 579 2.96 -20.07 -40.39
C GLY A 579 2.86 -21.36 -39.58
N PRO A 580 3.98 -22.00 -39.24
CA PRO A 580 4.00 -23.20 -38.42
C PRO A 580 3.62 -22.87 -36.96
N ALA A 581 3.00 -23.81 -36.26
CA ALA A 581 2.76 -23.70 -34.82
C ALA A 581 4.09 -23.49 -34.06
N VAL A 582 4.06 -22.73 -32.98
CA VAL A 582 5.23 -22.52 -32.12
C VAL A 582 5.51 -23.80 -31.33
N GLU A 583 6.65 -24.45 -31.60
CA GLU A 583 7.08 -25.66 -30.90
C GLU A 583 8.05 -25.29 -29.76
N LEU A 584 7.73 -25.73 -28.54
CA LEU A 584 8.52 -25.48 -27.32
C LEU A 584 9.06 -26.79 -26.78
N ILE A 585 10.31 -26.80 -26.34
CA ILE A 585 10.83 -27.81 -25.41
C ILE A 585 10.74 -27.18 -24.02
N VAL A 586 10.01 -27.85 -23.12
CA VAL A 586 9.70 -27.36 -21.78
C VAL A 586 10.21 -28.37 -20.76
N GLU A 587 10.88 -27.86 -19.74
CA GLU A 587 11.25 -28.64 -18.55
C GLU A 587 10.25 -28.36 -17.43
N ASN A 588 9.81 -29.40 -16.75
CA ASN A 588 8.98 -29.30 -15.55
C ASN A 588 9.47 -30.34 -14.52
N THR A 589 10.08 -29.87 -13.44
CA THR A 589 10.56 -30.70 -12.32
C THR A 589 11.47 -31.88 -12.75
N GLY A 590 12.37 -31.61 -13.72
CA GLY A 590 13.32 -32.59 -14.25
C GLY A 590 12.81 -33.39 -15.44
N PHE A 591 11.57 -33.19 -15.88
CA PHE A 591 10.99 -33.87 -17.05
C PHE A 591 10.88 -32.92 -18.25
N TYR A 592 11.30 -33.38 -19.41
CA TYR A 592 11.22 -32.62 -20.66
C TYR A 592 10.04 -33.08 -21.50
N LYS A 593 9.31 -32.14 -22.08
CA LYS A 593 8.23 -32.39 -23.02
C LYS A 593 8.28 -31.42 -24.20
N VAL A 594 7.73 -31.85 -25.33
CA VAL A 594 7.48 -30.98 -26.48
C VAL A 594 6.04 -30.49 -26.39
N VAL A 595 5.86 -29.17 -26.47
CA VAL A 595 4.56 -28.51 -26.49
C VAL A 595 4.43 -27.78 -27.81
N ARG A 596 3.27 -27.90 -28.46
CA ARG A 596 2.96 -27.16 -29.69
C ARG A 596 1.82 -26.22 -29.43
N LEU A 597 2.08 -24.93 -29.66
CA LEU A 597 1.10 -23.86 -29.49
C LEU A 597 0.59 -23.44 -30.87
N ASP A 598 -0.67 -23.78 -31.14
CA ASP A 598 -1.36 -23.43 -32.38
C ASP A 598 -1.93 -22.01 -32.27
N TYR A 599 -1.05 -21.03 -32.52
CA TYR A 599 -1.36 -19.61 -32.44
C TYR A 599 -0.83 -18.87 -33.68
N HIS A 600 -1.73 -18.13 -34.34
CA HIS A 600 -1.44 -17.45 -35.60
C HIS A 600 -1.79 -15.95 -35.58
N GLY A 601 -2.03 -15.37 -34.39
CA GLY A 601 -2.40 -13.97 -34.24
C GLY A 601 -1.23 -12.98 -34.34
N GLY A 602 0.01 -13.47 -34.34
CA GLY A 602 1.20 -12.62 -34.28
C GLY A 602 1.43 -12.00 -32.90
N GLU A 603 2.41 -11.11 -32.80
CA GLU A 603 2.67 -10.36 -31.57
C GLU A 603 1.50 -9.41 -31.27
N ARG A 604 1.19 -9.23 -29.97
CA ARG A 604 0.10 -8.35 -29.54
C ARG A 604 0.53 -7.58 -28.29
N TYR A 605 0.54 -6.25 -28.42
CA TYR A 605 0.85 -5.31 -27.35
C TYR A 605 -0.28 -4.29 -27.22
N PRO A 606 -0.67 -3.88 -26.01
CA PRO A 606 -1.78 -2.97 -25.79
C PRO A 606 -1.49 -1.55 -26.25
N ARG A 607 -2.54 -0.88 -26.72
CA ARG A 607 -2.52 0.53 -27.11
C ARG A 607 -3.91 1.14 -26.93
N LEU A 608 -3.96 2.43 -26.57
CA LEU A 608 -5.19 3.21 -26.59
C LEU A 608 -5.29 4.00 -27.89
N ASP A 609 -6.33 3.74 -28.67
CA ASP A 609 -6.65 4.49 -29.87
C ASP A 609 -7.78 5.49 -29.63
N ARG A 610 -7.63 6.69 -30.19
CA ARG A 610 -8.70 7.72 -30.14
C ARG A 610 -9.97 7.22 -30.84
N VAL A 611 -11.12 7.49 -30.22
CA VAL A 611 -12.42 7.26 -30.82
C VAL A 611 -12.85 8.55 -31.54
N PRO A 612 -12.97 8.54 -32.89
CA PRO A 612 -13.38 9.72 -33.63
C PRO A 612 -14.75 10.28 -33.17
N GLY A 613 -14.84 11.59 -33.02
CA GLY A 613 -16.07 12.28 -32.62
C GLY A 613 -16.40 12.27 -31.12
N VAL A 614 -15.64 11.55 -30.29
CA VAL A 614 -15.74 11.63 -28.82
C VAL A 614 -14.76 12.67 -28.29
N PRO A 615 -15.16 13.59 -27.39
CA PRO A 615 -14.23 14.53 -26.74
C PRO A 615 -13.07 13.83 -26.06
N ASP A 616 -11.90 14.47 -26.05
CA ASP A 616 -10.71 13.94 -25.37
C ASP A 616 -10.73 14.28 -23.88
N ARG A 617 -11.44 13.45 -23.11
CA ARG A 617 -11.56 13.66 -21.65
C ARG A 617 -10.37 13.15 -20.88
N LEU A 618 -9.56 12.21 -21.44
CA LEU A 618 -8.31 11.82 -20.79
C LEU A 618 -7.33 13.01 -20.77
N ASP A 619 -7.13 13.68 -21.89
CA ASP A 619 -6.29 14.88 -21.90
C ASP A 619 -6.83 15.99 -20.99
N ASP A 620 -8.17 16.12 -20.86
CA ASP A 620 -8.76 17.08 -19.93
C ASP A 620 -8.54 16.71 -18.45
N ILE A 621 -8.46 15.42 -18.12
CA ILE A 621 -8.13 14.92 -16.77
C ILE A 621 -6.68 15.26 -16.39
N LEU A 622 -5.77 15.13 -17.33
CA LEU A 622 -4.32 15.27 -17.11
C LEU A 622 -3.82 16.72 -17.13
N LYS A 623 -4.68 17.70 -17.41
CA LYS A 623 -4.28 19.11 -17.39
C LYS A 623 -3.96 19.59 -15.97
N PRO A 624 -2.79 20.22 -15.75
CA PRO A 624 -2.48 20.86 -14.47
C PRO A 624 -3.56 21.84 -14.02
N GLU A 625 -3.87 21.86 -12.72
CA GLU A 625 -4.85 22.77 -12.10
C GLU A 625 -4.18 23.83 -11.22
N ALA A 626 -2.99 23.57 -10.68
CA ALA A 626 -2.22 24.55 -9.94
C ALA A 626 -1.71 25.67 -10.88
N LYS A 627 -1.78 26.91 -10.38
CA LYS A 627 -1.34 28.11 -11.11
C LYS A 627 0.11 28.44 -10.83
#